data_3c86b7e7f05f06d87ec948c86c763e77
#
_entry.id   3c86b7e7f05f06d87ec948c86c763e77
#
_cell.length_a   1.000
_cell.length_b   1.000
_cell.length_c   1.000
_cell.angle_alpha   90.00
_cell.angle_beta   90.00
_cell.angle_gamma   90.00
#
_symmetry.space_group_name_H-M   'P 1'
#
loop_
_entity.id
_entity.type
_entity.pdbx_description
1 polymer ?
#
loop_
_entity_poly.entity_id
_entity_poly.type
_entity_poly.pdbx_seq_one_letter_code
_entity_poly.pdbx_strand_id
1 'polypeptide(L)'
;MQQRITINLNTDSKTTDKTTILEYCRSHGIAGIETPCGGKGTCGKCKVTVAKPYYKDVLACQTKICDGMEIIVGRKESTGTKEDSMVVLTNGENVSEKFNEHVNRNVEDTLAACDIGTTTVVCYLIDKETGQIISTRSGANPQRSFGADVLSRIDAAARADDNDKANGGLQMMQTQIVSLLNGWISEMLTECGRTKVSRFSVAGNTVMCHLLMGISPEKLGKAPFMPDEYFGREFNPLDIGLENCQTMIIFPAVSGFVGGDITAGMMETVNCNELTLYLDIGTNGEMALGIGDRYVCCATAA
;
A
#
# COMPACT_ATOMS: atom_id res chain seq x y z
N MET A 1 -5.14 -22.71 11.27
CA MET A 1 -3.88 -22.92 12.05
C MET A 1 -2.94 -21.78 11.76
N GLN A 2 -2.44 -21.06 12.76
CA GLN A 2 -1.41 -20.03 12.51
C GLN A 2 -0.12 -20.74 12.08
N GLN A 3 0.34 -20.52 10.86
CA GLN A 3 1.68 -20.96 10.46
C GLN A 3 2.71 -20.14 11.25
N ARG A 4 3.56 -20.83 11.96
CA ARG A 4 4.72 -20.25 12.65
C ARG A 4 5.93 -20.43 11.75
N ILE A 5 6.63 -19.36 11.43
CA ILE A 5 7.87 -19.41 10.66
C ILE A 5 9.02 -19.12 11.61
N THR A 6 10.01 -20.00 11.60
CA THR A 6 11.28 -19.79 12.31
C THR A 6 12.24 -19.06 11.39
N ILE A 7 12.80 -17.96 11.87
CA ILE A 7 13.73 -17.11 11.13
C ILE A 7 15.04 -17.07 11.92
N ASN A 8 16.15 -17.36 11.24
CA ASN A 8 17.49 -17.25 11.80
C ASN A 8 18.00 -15.83 11.52
N LEU A 9 18.38 -15.11 12.57
CA LEU A 9 18.95 -13.78 12.49
C LEU A 9 20.47 -13.90 12.57
N ASN A 10 21.14 -13.47 11.52
CA ASN A 10 22.61 -13.40 11.50
C ASN A 10 23.02 -11.94 11.34
N THR A 11 24.04 -11.52 12.08
CA THR A 11 24.63 -10.20 11.91
C THR A 11 25.33 -10.12 10.54
N ASP A 12 25.03 -9.07 9.80
CA ASP A 12 25.59 -8.79 8.47
C ASP A 12 26.01 -7.32 8.36
N SER A 13 26.38 -6.86 7.18
CA SER A 13 26.80 -5.48 6.93
C SER A 13 25.70 -4.43 7.18
N LYS A 14 24.43 -4.86 7.29
CA LYS A 14 23.26 -4.00 7.58
C LYS A 14 22.90 -3.96 9.06
N THR A 15 23.59 -4.73 9.89
CA THR A 15 23.27 -4.88 11.30
C THR A 15 24.37 -4.31 12.18
N THR A 16 23.96 -3.72 13.29
CA THR A 16 24.86 -3.28 14.36
C THR A 16 24.40 -3.92 15.67
N ASP A 17 25.24 -3.87 16.69
CA ASP A 17 24.93 -4.30 18.06
C ASP A 17 23.75 -3.52 18.73
N LYS A 18 23.25 -2.49 18.03
CA LYS A 18 22.06 -1.71 18.44
C LYS A 18 20.80 -2.09 17.66
N THR A 19 20.92 -2.85 16.57
CA THR A 19 19.77 -3.22 15.70
C THR A 19 18.76 -4.06 16.47
N THR A 20 17.50 -3.66 16.44
CA THR A 20 16.40 -4.43 17.02
C THR A 20 15.90 -5.53 16.09
N ILE A 21 15.21 -6.54 16.65
CA ILE A 21 14.55 -7.57 15.83
C ILE A 21 13.62 -6.93 14.77
N LEU A 22 12.89 -5.88 15.14
CA LEU A 22 11.99 -5.17 14.21
C LEU A 22 12.77 -4.52 13.05
N GLU A 23 13.85 -3.81 13.36
CA GLU A 23 14.70 -3.17 12.35
C GLU A 23 15.34 -4.19 11.42
N TYR A 24 15.83 -5.29 11.97
CA TYR A 24 16.34 -6.41 11.18
C TYR A 24 15.29 -6.95 10.21
N CYS A 25 14.10 -7.26 10.72
CA CYS A 25 13.02 -7.79 9.88
C CYS A 25 12.62 -6.83 8.78
N ARG A 26 12.57 -5.52 9.06
CA ARG A 26 12.26 -4.49 8.06
C ARG A 26 13.33 -4.42 6.96
N SER A 27 14.61 -4.38 7.33
CA SER A 27 15.73 -4.28 6.38
C SER A 27 15.91 -5.52 5.50
N HIS A 28 15.39 -6.68 5.95
CA HIS A 28 15.44 -7.94 5.21
C HIS A 28 14.09 -8.33 4.57
N GLY A 29 13.10 -7.42 4.54
CA GLY A 29 11.80 -7.69 3.93
C GLY A 29 10.97 -8.78 4.63
N ILE A 30 11.26 -9.07 5.91
CA ILE A 30 10.55 -10.09 6.69
C ILE A 30 9.23 -9.50 7.20
N ALA A 31 8.13 -9.97 6.65
CA ALA A 31 6.78 -9.56 7.05
C ALA A 31 6.24 -10.37 8.25
N GLY A 32 5.15 -9.90 8.87
CA GLY A 32 4.41 -10.62 9.91
C GLY A 32 4.53 -10.05 11.31
N ILE A 33 5.28 -8.95 11.52
CA ILE A 33 5.35 -8.24 12.80
C ILE A 33 4.50 -6.97 12.72
N GLU A 34 3.41 -6.94 13.47
CA GLU A 34 2.53 -5.77 13.53
C GLU A 34 3.12 -4.71 14.47
N THR A 35 3.24 -3.47 13.99
CA THR A 35 3.76 -2.35 14.79
C THR A 35 2.89 -1.11 14.69
N PRO A 36 1.66 -1.12 15.24
CA PRO A 36 0.73 0.01 15.16
C PRO A 36 1.34 1.34 15.64
N CYS A 37 2.23 1.30 16.64
CA CYS A 37 2.91 2.50 17.15
C CYS A 37 4.20 2.86 16.36
N GLY A 38 4.43 2.28 15.17
CA GLY A 38 5.65 2.52 14.40
C GLY A 38 6.95 2.05 15.05
N GLY A 39 6.88 1.16 16.06
CA GLY A 39 8.06 0.65 16.77
C GLY A 39 8.43 1.48 18.03
N LYS A 40 7.56 2.37 18.48
CA LYS A 40 7.80 3.23 19.69
C LYS A 40 7.73 2.45 21.04
N GLY A 41 7.39 1.15 21.00
CA GLY A 41 7.31 0.30 22.21
C GLY A 41 6.04 0.48 23.05
N THR A 42 5.09 1.33 22.63
CA THR A 42 3.93 1.72 23.44
C THR A 42 2.72 0.81 23.27
N CYS A 43 2.56 0.14 22.11
CA CYS A 43 1.35 -0.65 21.82
C CYS A 43 1.43 -2.12 22.27
N GLY A 44 2.62 -2.66 22.50
CA GLY A 44 2.84 -4.06 22.88
C GLY A 44 2.45 -5.09 21.80
N LYS A 45 2.19 -4.69 20.55
CA LYS A 45 1.68 -5.58 19.49
C LYS A 45 2.77 -6.33 18.71
N CYS A 46 4.00 -5.85 18.69
CA CYS A 46 5.14 -6.45 17.98
C CYS A 46 5.76 -7.64 18.72
N LYS A 47 4.92 -8.54 19.28
CA LYS A 47 5.40 -9.72 19.99
C LYS A 47 5.94 -10.76 19.04
N VAL A 48 7.14 -11.28 19.33
CA VAL A 48 7.76 -12.43 18.69
C VAL A 48 8.30 -13.37 19.75
N THR A 49 8.41 -14.65 19.45
CA THR A 49 9.06 -15.61 20.34
C THR A 49 10.51 -15.77 19.92
N VAL A 50 11.46 -15.45 20.79
CA VAL A 50 12.87 -15.84 20.62
C VAL A 50 12.95 -17.32 20.93
N ALA A 51 13.40 -18.14 19.98
CA ALA A 51 13.56 -19.58 20.15
C ALA A 51 14.98 -19.93 20.59
N LYS A 52 15.98 -19.17 20.17
CA LYS A 52 17.39 -19.25 20.61
C LYS A 52 17.97 -17.85 20.78
N PRO A 53 18.88 -17.63 21.72
CA PRO A 53 19.48 -18.59 22.66
C PRO A 53 18.60 -18.97 23.85
N TYR A 54 17.43 -18.35 24.02
CA TYR A 54 16.49 -18.64 25.10
C TYR A 54 15.07 -18.60 24.57
N TYR A 55 14.16 -19.40 25.13
CA TYR A 55 12.76 -19.42 24.71
C TYR A 55 11.94 -18.40 25.48
N LYS A 56 11.57 -17.25 24.84
CA LYS A 56 10.81 -16.18 25.49
C LYS A 56 10.10 -15.30 24.48
N ASP A 57 8.89 -14.86 24.85
CA ASP A 57 8.17 -13.81 24.11
C ASP A 57 8.74 -12.44 24.44
N VAL A 58 9.03 -11.68 23.39
CA VAL A 58 9.64 -10.35 23.50
C VAL A 58 8.96 -9.36 22.55
N LEU A 59 9.16 -8.06 22.79
CA LEU A 59 8.76 -7.01 21.87
C LEU A 59 9.88 -6.79 20.84
N ALA A 60 9.61 -7.06 19.58
CA ALA A 60 10.60 -6.96 18.50
C ALA A 60 11.22 -5.57 18.36
N CYS A 61 10.46 -4.51 18.67
CA CYS A 61 10.95 -3.13 18.60
C CYS A 61 11.84 -2.72 19.79
N GLN A 62 11.92 -3.54 20.84
CA GLN A 62 12.72 -3.26 22.04
C GLN A 62 13.83 -4.27 22.27
N THR A 63 13.83 -5.39 21.53
CA THR A 63 14.80 -6.47 21.70
C THR A 63 15.85 -6.40 20.61
N LYS A 64 17.11 -6.27 21.00
CA LYS A 64 18.26 -6.27 20.08
C LYS A 64 18.54 -7.68 19.57
N ILE A 65 19.03 -7.76 18.35
CA ILE A 65 19.49 -9.03 17.79
C ILE A 65 20.85 -9.43 18.37
N CYS A 66 21.10 -10.71 18.33
CA CYS A 66 22.46 -11.25 18.53
C CYS A 66 22.69 -12.35 17.49
N ASP A 67 23.94 -12.60 17.19
CA ASP A 67 24.31 -13.59 16.19
C ASP A 67 23.80 -14.99 16.54
N GLY A 68 23.23 -15.68 15.55
CA GLY A 68 22.61 -16.98 15.75
C GLY A 68 21.26 -16.95 16.50
N MET A 69 20.67 -15.77 16.69
CA MET A 69 19.32 -15.69 17.27
C MET A 69 18.29 -16.31 16.33
N GLU A 70 17.43 -17.16 16.89
CA GLU A 70 16.28 -17.69 16.18
C GLU A 70 15.00 -17.08 16.73
N ILE A 71 14.14 -16.55 15.85
CA ILE A 71 12.83 -16.04 16.21
C ILE A 71 11.72 -16.80 15.51
N ILE A 72 10.57 -16.89 16.16
CA ILE A 72 9.33 -17.42 15.60
C ILE A 72 8.38 -16.25 15.42
N VAL A 73 8.01 -15.98 14.17
CA VAL A 73 7.01 -14.98 13.79
C VAL A 73 5.73 -15.71 13.44
N GLY A 74 4.63 -15.30 14.04
CA GLY A 74 3.30 -15.77 13.63
C GLY A 74 2.91 -15.15 12.29
N ARG A 75 2.84 -15.94 11.23
CA ARG A 75 2.20 -15.51 9.99
C ARG A 75 0.70 -15.65 10.18
N LYS A 76 -0.04 -14.56 10.20
CA LYS A 76 -1.45 -14.64 9.81
C LYS A 76 -1.42 -14.98 8.31
N GLU A 77 -1.77 -16.21 7.98
CA GLU A 77 -2.10 -16.51 6.59
C GLU A 77 -3.18 -15.53 6.16
N SER A 78 -2.96 -14.89 5.02
CA SER A 78 -4.03 -14.30 4.23
C SER A 78 -4.82 -15.46 3.56
N THR A 79 -5.19 -16.46 4.37
CA THR A 79 -6.24 -17.39 3.98
C THR A 79 -7.52 -16.58 4.09
N GLY A 80 -8.21 -16.43 2.98
CA GLY A 80 -9.53 -15.83 2.89
C GLY A 80 -10.55 -16.46 3.84
N THR A 81 -10.34 -16.29 5.13
CA THR A 81 -11.32 -16.58 6.16
C THR A 81 -12.13 -15.32 6.41
N LYS A 82 -13.40 -15.47 6.32
CA LYS A 82 -14.52 -14.55 6.38
C LYS A 82 -14.54 -13.50 7.52
N GLU A 83 -13.46 -13.29 8.26
CA GLU A 83 -13.42 -12.38 9.41
C GLU A 83 -12.63 -11.08 9.16
N ASP A 84 -11.80 -11.00 8.12
CA ASP A 84 -11.39 -9.74 7.53
C ASP A 84 -12.27 -9.54 6.27
N SER A 85 -13.55 -9.30 6.50
CA SER A 85 -14.52 -9.09 5.43
C SER A 85 -14.30 -7.71 4.80
N MET A 86 -13.23 -7.62 4.04
CA MET A 86 -13.18 -6.65 2.98
C MET A 86 -14.13 -7.13 1.89
N VAL A 87 -15.14 -6.34 1.64
CA VAL A 87 -15.94 -6.49 0.44
C VAL A 87 -15.05 -6.02 -0.72
N VAL A 88 -14.24 -6.94 -1.24
CA VAL A 88 -13.66 -6.77 -2.56
C VAL A 88 -14.84 -6.96 -3.51
N LEU A 89 -15.25 -5.92 -4.20
CA LEU A 89 -16.22 -6.02 -5.28
C LEU A 89 -15.58 -6.88 -6.38
N THR A 90 -15.83 -8.18 -6.35
CA THR A 90 -15.31 -9.15 -7.32
C THR A 90 -16.11 -9.10 -8.63
N ASN A 91 -17.28 -8.47 -8.62
CA ASN A 91 -18.14 -8.24 -9.77
C ASN A 91 -18.36 -6.75 -9.89
N GLY A 92 -17.39 -6.02 -10.44
CA GLY A 92 -17.64 -4.68 -10.91
C GLY A 92 -18.74 -4.74 -11.96
N GLU A 93 -19.93 -4.25 -11.65
CA GLU A 93 -20.97 -4.07 -12.65
C GLU A 93 -20.39 -3.18 -13.75
N ASN A 94 -20.25 -3.78 -14.93
CA ASN A 94 -20.04 -3.12 -16.24
C ASN A 94 -19.34 -1.75 -16.25
N VAL A 95 -18.06 -1.75 -16.01
CA VAL A 95 -17.18 -0.64 -16.46
C VAL A 95 -17.22 -0.52 -18.00
N SER A 96 -17.77 -1.53 -18.69
CA SER A 96 -17.76 -1.68 -20.13
C SER A 96 -18.50 -0.61 -20.92
N GLU A 97 -19.53 0.03 -20.37
CA GLU A 97 -20.32 1.02 -21.14
C GLU A 97 -19.56 2.33 -21.37
N LYS A 98 -18.67 2.74 -20.46
CA LYS A 98 -17.91 3.98 -20.57
C LYS A 98 -16.57 3.84 -21.31
N PHE A 99 -16.08 2.62 -21.50
CA PHE A 99 -14.78 2.36 -22.16
C PHE A 99 -14.86 2.16 -23.69
N ASN A 100 -16.06 2.09 -24.26
CA ASN A 100 -16.24 1.64 -25.65
C ASN A 100 -15.93 2.66 -26.75
N GLU A 101 -15.59 3.90 -26.45
CA GLU A 101 -15.53 4.91 -27.52
C GLU A 101 -14.17 5.06 -28.23
N HIS A 102 -13.04 4.59 -27.72
CA HIS A 102 -11.72 4.86 -28.36
C HIS A 102 -10.65 3.77 -28.19
N VAL A 103 -10.94 2.50 -28.39
CA VAL A 103 -9.92 1.45 -28.22
C VAL A 103 -9.48 0.84 -29.54
N ASN A 104 -8.21 1.04 -29.89
CA ASN A 104 -7.53 0.35 -30.97
C ASN A 104 -7.32 -1.13 -30.55
N ARG A 105 -7.92 -2.07 -31.29
CA ARG A 105 -8.07 -3.48 -30.93
C ARG A 105 -6.78 -4.27 -31.14
N ASN A 106 -5.96 -4.41 -30.09
CA ASN A 106 -4.93 -5.45 -30.02
C ASN A 106 -5.30 -6.43 -28.90
N VAL A 107 -5.53 -7.68 -29.25
CA VAL A 107 -6.06 -8.77 -28.40
C VAL A 107 -5.19 -9.08 -27.15
N GLU A 108 -4.02 -8.50 -27.02
CA GLU A 108 -3.08 -8.75 -25.91
C GLU A 108 -3.05 -7.64 -24.83
N ASP A 109 -3.79 -6.56 -25.03
CA ASP A 109 -3.70 -5.40 -24.15
C ASP A 109 -4.53 -5.58 -22.87
N THR A 110 -3.88 -5.50 -21.74
CA THR A 110 -4.54 -5.46 -20.43
C THR A 110 -4.38 -4.10 -19.78
N LEU A 111 -5.37 -3.76 -18.94
CA LEU A 111 -5.30 -2.64 -18.00
C LEU A 111 -5.14 -3.20 -16.59
N ALA A 112 -4.60 -2.42 -15.70
CA ALA A 112 -4.66 -2.73 -14.29
C ALA A 112 -5.14 -1.51 -13.50
N ALA A 113 -5.86 -1.77 -12.41
CA ALA A 113 -6.29 -0.76 -11.45
C ALA A 113 -5.92 -1.23 -10.06
N CYS A 114 -5.40 -0.32 -9.24
CA CYS A 114 -5.01 -0.62 -7.87
C CYS A 114 -5.52 0.44 -6.92
N ASP A 115 -6.14 -0.02 -5.83
CA ASP A 115 -6.39 0.81 -4.65
C ASP A 115 -5.34 0.51 -3.59
N ILE A 116 -4.55 1.53 -3.23
CA ILE A 116 -3.53 1.43 -2.19
C ILE A 116 -4.06 2.08 -0.91
N GLY A 117 -4.87 1.33 -0.19
CA GLY A 117 -5.38 1.75 1.10
C GLY A 117 -4.31 1.69 2.21
N THR A 118 -4.55 2.41 3.30
CA THR A 118 -3.67 2.38 4.49
C THR A 118 -3.57 0.97 5.08
N THR A 119 -4.68 0.23 5.11
CA THR A 119 -4.75 -1.10 5.72
C THR A 119 -4.58 -2.20 4.68
N THR A 120 -5.14 -2.00 3.51
CA THR A 120 -5.28 -3.01 2.47
C THR A 120 -4.92 -2.46 1.11
N VAL A 121 -4.41 -3.34 0.26
CA VAL A 121 -4.16 -3.09 -1.16
C VAL A 121 -5.03 -4.05 -1.97
N VAL A 122 -5.67 -3.54 -3.00
CA VAL A 122 -6.44 -4.33 -3.97
C VAL A 122 -5.95 -3.99 -5.37
N CYS A 123 -5.71 -5.01 -6.19
CA CYS A 123 -5.28 -4.85 -7.56
C CYS A 123 -6.15 -5.70 -8.50
N TYR A 124 -6.61 -5.10 -9.55
CA TYR A 124 -7.42 -5.72 -10.60
C TYR A 124 -6.64 -5.76 -11.92
N LEU A 125 -6.71 -6.89 -12.60
CA LEU A 125 -6.31 -7.00 -13.99
C LEU A 125 -7.59 -7.01 -14.85
N ILE A 126 -7.61 -6.16 -15.88
CA ILE A 126 -8.81 -5.86 -16.67
C ILE A 126 -8.50 -6.13 -18.14
N ASP A 127 -9.36 -6.84 -18.81
CA ASP A 127 -9.31 -6.99 -20.25
C ASP A 127 -9.69 -5.67 -20.90
N LYS A 128 -8.79 -5.12 -21.71
CA LYS A 128 -8.96 -3.78 -22.29
C LYS A 128 -10.09 -3.70 -23.32
N GLU A 129 -10.41 -4.80 -24.01
CA GLU A 129 -11.44 -4.83 -25.03
C GLU A 129 -12.85 -4.89 -24.43
N THR A 130 -13.00 -5.72 -23.38
CA THR A 130 -14.30 -5.99 -22.79
C THR A 130 -14.58 -5.15 -21.56
N GLY A 131 -13.54 -4.55 -20.94
CA GLY A 131 -13.63 -3.88 -19.65
C GLY A 131 -13.87 -4.83 -18.46
N GLN A 132 -13.83 -6.15 -18.70
CA GLN A 132 -14.07 -7.13 -17.64
C GLN A 132 -12.85 -7.32 -16.76
N ILE A 133 -13.08 -7.46 -15.44
CA ILE A 133 -12.05 -7.88 -14.49
C ILE A 133 -11.76 -9.37 -14.75
N ILE A 134 -10.52 -9.67 -15.14
CA ILE A 134 -10.07 -11.03 -15.45
C ILE A 134 -9.26 -11.68 -14.33
N SER A 135 -8.69 -10.89 -13.43
CA SER A 135 -8.03 -11.40 -12.22
C SER A 135 -8.01 -10.32 -11.13
N THR A 136 -7.97 -10.74 -9.88
CA THR A 136 -7.94 -9.85 -8.71
C THR A 136 -6.95 -10.38 -7.69
N ARG A 137 -6.20 -9.45 -7.07
CA ARG A 137 -5.39 -9.71 -5.88
C ARG A 137 -5.73 -8.71 -4.80
N SER A 138 -5.79 -9.18 -3.57
CA SER A 138 -5.99 -8.33 -2.41
C SER A 138 -5.17 -8.84 -1.23
N GLY A 139 -4.75 -7.92 -0.37
CA GLY A 139 -3.99 -8.30 0.82
C GLY A 139 -3.70 -7.11 1.73
N ALA A 140 -3.14 -7.42 2.89
CA ALA A 140 -2.73 -6.39 3.82
C ALA A 140 -1.62 -5.52 3.21
N ASN A 141 -1.73 -4.20 3.37
CA ASN A 141 -0.66 -3.29 2.96
C ASN A 141 0.63 -3.61 3.74
N PRO A 142 1.73 -3.97 3.07
CA PRO A 142 2.97 -4.38 3.75
C PRO A 142 3.59 -3.25 4.58
N GLN A 143 3.29 -2.00 4.25
CA GLN A 143 3.76 -0.82 4.98
C GLN A 143 3.17 -0.72 6.41
N ARG A 144 2.19 -1.56 6.78
CA ARG A 144 1.67 -1.67 8.16
C ARG A 144 2.76 -2.01 9.19
N SER A 145 3.86 -2.59 8.77
CA SER A 145 5.03 -2.82 9.62
C SER A 145 5.69 -1.53 10.11
N PHE A 146 5.44 -0.40 9.45
CA PHE A 146 5.96 0.93 9.82
C PHE A 146 4.95 1.76 10.63
N GLY A 147 3.67 1.45 10.55
CA GLY A 147 2.61 2.11 11.28
C GLY A 147 1.22 1.68 10.82
N ALA A 148 0.24 1.68 11.72
CA ALA A 148 -1.13 1.30 11.41
C ALA A 148 -1.91 2.39 10.67
N ASP A 149 -1.50 3.65 10.85
CA ASP A 149 -2.14 4.84 10.31
C ASP A 149 -1.16 5.70 9.49
N VAL A 150 -1.69 6.69 8.79
CA VAL A 150 -0.90 7.56 7.91
C VAL A 150 0.14 8.39 8.67
N LEU A 151 -0.19 8.89 9.86
CA LEU A 151 0.73 9.75 10.63
C LEU A 151 1.93 8.95 11.14
N SER A 152 1.70 7.72 11.61
CA SER A 152 2.77 6.81 12.02
C SER A 152 3.72 6.48 10.85
N ARG A 153 3.21 6.38 9.62
CA ARG A 153 4.05 6.15 8.43
C ARG A 153 4.79 7.40 7.98
N ILE A 154 4.17 8.57 8.09
CA ILE A 154 4.87 9.85 7.86
C ILE A 154 6.06 9.96 8.81
N ASP A 155 5.85 9.72 10.10
CA ASP A 155 6.91 9.71 11.10
C ASP A 155 8.02 8.69 10.78
N ALA A 156 7.63 7.49 10.31
CA ALA A 156 8.59 6.46 9.95
C ALA A 156 9.39 6.82 8.68
N ALA A 157 8.74 7.46 7.71
CA ALA A 157 9.39 7.94 6.48
C ALA A 157 10.39 9.07 6.76
N ALA A 158 10.06 9.96 7.69
CA ALA A 158 10.91 11.10 8.06
C ALA A 158 12.14 10.71 8.89
N ARG A 159 12.17 9.52 9.49
CA ARG A 159 13.34 9.02 10.21
C ARG A 159 14.39 8.59 9.19
N ALA A 160 15.27 9.51 8.84
CA ALA A 160 16.49 9.15 8.16
C ALA A 160 17.35 8.32 9.10
N ASP A 161 17.82 7.16 8.64
CA ASP A 161 19.00 6.58 9.26
C ASP A 161 20.17 7.46 8.84
N ASP A 162 20.74 8.21 9.78
CA ASP A 162 21.84 9.18 9.50
C ASP A 162 23.05 8.52 8.83
N ASN A 163 23.12 7.18 8.84
CA ASN A 163 24.23 6.41 8.30
C ASN A 163 23.93 5.69 6.97
N ASP A 164 22.67 5.56 6.56
CA ASP A 164 22.34 4.84 5.32
C ASP A 164 21.03 5.33 4.68
N LYS A 165 21.15 6.30 3.77
CA LYS A 165 20.00 6.82 3.00
C LYS A 165 19.27 5.76 2.18
N ALA A 166 19.94 4.65 1.82
CA ALA A 166 19.35 3.58 1.03
C ALA A 166 18.40 2.68 1.86
N ASN A 167 18.51 2.71 3.19
CA ASN A 167 17.68 1.92 4.10
C ASN A 167 16.74 2.79 4.96
N GLY A 168 16.53 4.04 4.59
CA GLY A 168 15.56 4.93 5.25
C GLY A 168 14.12 4.39 5.18
N GLY A 169 13.30 4.70 6.17
CA GLY A 169 11.92 4.22 6.25
C GLY A 169 11.10 4.47 4.98
N LEU A 170 11.31 5.60 4.30
CA LEU A 170 10.66 5.92 3.02
C LEU A 170 11.01 4.90 1.93
N GLN A 171 12.31 4.65 1.72
CA GLN A 171 12.78 3.72 0.68
C GLN A 171 12.33 2.29 0.96
N MET A 172 12.35 1.86 2.23
CA MET A 172 11.86 0.52 2.59
C MET A 172 10.36 0.37 2.35
N MET A 173 9.56 1.39 2.69
CA MET A 173 8.11 1.37 2.43
C MET A 173 7.81 1.37 0.93
N GLN A 174 8.55 2.13 0.13
CA GLN A 174 8.45 2.10 -1.33
C GLN A 174 8.77 0.71 -1.88
N THR A 175 9.91 0.16 -1.49
CA THR A 175 10.33 -1.18 -1.95
C THR A 175 9.30 -2.24 -1.61
N GLN A 176 8.70 -2.20 -0.42
CA GLN A 176 7.69 -3.19 -0.02
C GLN A 176 6.43 -3.14 -0.88
N ILE A 177 5.90 -1.94 -1.15
CA ILE A 177 4.68 -1.83 -1.96
C ILE A 177 4.96 -2.15 -3.43
N VAL A 178 6.08 -1.70 -3.99
CA VAL A 178 6.46 -1.99 -5.38
C VAL A 178 6.71 -3.49 -5.57
N SER A 179 7.40 -4.15 -4.63
CA SER A 179 7.61 -5.60 -4.68
C SER A 179 6.29 -6.39 -4.63
N LEU A 180 5.34 -5.96 -3.79
CA LEU A 180 4.00 -6.57 -3.74
C LEU A 180 3.29 -6.46 -5.08
N LEU A 181 3.27 -5.26 -5.67
CA LEU A 181 2.59 -5.00 -6.94
C LEU A 181 3.25 -5.76 -8.10
N ASN A 182 4.59 -5.79 -8.16
CA ASN A 182 5.31 -6.57 -9.17
C ASN A 182 4.98 -8.06 -9.08
N GLY A 183 4.97 -8.63 -7.87
CA GLY A 183 4.59 -10.02 -7.64
C GLY A 183 3.16 -10.30 -8.13
N TRP A 184 2.19 -9.50 -7.71
CA TRP A 184 0.79 -9.68 -8.08
C TRP A 184 0.53 -9.49 -9.57
N ILE A 185 1.10 -8.46 -10.19
CA ILE A 185 0.94 -8.21 -11.62
C ILE A 185 1.53 -9.38 -12.42
N SER A 186 2.72 -9.85 -12.07
CA SER A 186 3.37 -10.98 -12.76
C SER A 186 2.55 -12.27 -12.64
N GLU A 187 2.04 -12.57 -11.44
CA GLU A 187 1.17 -13.74 -11.21
C GLU A 187 -0.12 -13.66 -12.02
N MET A 188 -0.84 -12.53 -11.94
CA MET A 188 -2.10 -12.31 -12.66
C MET A 188 -1.92 -12.38 -14.18
N LEU A 189 -0.86 -11.78 -14.71
CA LEU A 189 -0.54 -11.86 -16.15
C LEU A 189 -0.28 -13.31 -16.58
N THR A 190 0.50 -14.05 -15.79
CA THR A 190 0.81 -15.47 -16.07
C THR A 190 -0.45 -16.33 -16.06
N GLU A 191 -1.30 -16.19 -15.05
CA GLU A 191 -2.55 -16.95 -14.90
C GLU A 191 -3.54 -16.67 -16.05
N CYS A 192 -3.58 -15.44 -16.53
CA CYS A 192 -4.48 -15.03 -17.61
C CYS A 192 -3.88 -15.19 -19.02
N GLY A 193 -2.64 -15.72 -19.13
CA GLY A 193 -1.94 -15.83 -20.43
C GLY A 193 -1.66 -14.47 -21.09
N ARG A 194 -1.45 -13.43 -20.28
CA ARG A 194 -1.14 -12.08 -20.73
C ARG A 194 0.32 -11.76 -20.48
N THR A 195 0.87 -10.77 -21.18
CA THR A 195 2.31 -10.48 -21.13
C THR A 195 2.64 -9.15 -20.47
N LYS A 196 1.74 -8.17 -20.54
CA LYS A 196 1.98 -6.80 -20.04
C LYS A 196 0.69 -6.07 -19.72
N VAL A 197 0.83 -5.04 -18.91
CA VAL A 197 -0.21 -4.03 -18.61
C VAL A 197 0.09 -2.78 -19.42
N SER A 198 -0.83 -2.37 -20.31
CA SER A 198 -0.66 -1.16 -21.13
C SER A 198 -0.81 0.11 -20.30
N ARG A 199 -1.73 0.11 -19.34
CA ARG A 199 -1.94 1.23 -18.41
C ARG A 199 -2.27 0.70 -17.01
N PHE A 200 -1.56 1.23 -16.02
CA PHE A 200 -1.77 0.96 -14.60
C PHE A 200 -2.34 2.19 -13.91
N SER A 201 -3.56 2.11 -13.43
CA SER A 201 -4.24 3.20 -12.72
C SER A 201 -4.15 2.95 -11.21
N VAL A 202 -3.74 3.95 -10.47
CA VAL A 202 -3.55 3.87 -9.01
C VAL A 202 -4.45 4.89 -8.33
N ALA A 203 -5.27 4.40 -7.41
CA ALA A 203 -5.99 5.20 -6.42
C ALA A 203 -5.38 4.96 -5.02
N GLY A 204 -5.52 5.92 -4.15
CA GLY A 204 -5.07 5.84 -2.76
C GLY A 204 -5.02 7.21 -2.11
N ASN A 205 -4.98 7.24 -0.79
CA ASN A 205 -4.83 8.52 -0.11
C ASN A 205 -3.48 9.18 -0.44
N THR A 206 -3.39 10.49 -0.23
CA THR A 206 -2.24 11.29 -0.63
C THR A 206 -0.92 10.76 -0.06
N VAL A 207 -0.91 10.29 1.20
CA VAL A 207 0.28 9.73 1.84
C VAL A 207 0.72 8.42 1.18
N MET A 208 -0.23 7.51 0.89
CA MET A 208 0.10 6.22 0.25
C MET A 208 0.66 6.43 -1.16
N CYS A 209 0.13 7.40 -1.91
CA CYS A 209 0.68 7.75 -3.22
C CYS A 209 2.09 8.35 -3.13
N HIS A 210 2.38 9.19 -2.13
CA HIS A 210 3.74 9.68 -1.87
C HIS A 210 4.71 8.54 -1.54
N LEU A 211 4.30 7.60 -0.67
CA LEU A 211 5.12 6.44 -0.30
C LEU A 211 5.39 5.51 -1.49
N LEU A 212 4.40 5.32 -2.39
CA LEU A 212 4.58 4.57 -3.62
C LEU A 212 5.64 5.21 -4.52
N MET A 213 5.58 6.53 -4.66
CA MET A 213 6.48 7.29 -5.54
C MET A 213 7.85 7.59 -4.90
N GLY A 214 8.07 7.22 -3.63
CA GLY A 214 9.31 7.55 -2.91
C GLY A 214 9.48 9.05 -2.64
N ILE A 215 8.37 9.78 -2.63
CA ILE A 215 8.32 11.21 -2.28
C ILE A 215 8.09 11.33 -0.78
N SER A 216 8.89 12.17 -0.10
CA SER A 216 8.74 12.37 1.33
C SER A 216 7.37 12.92 1.70
N PRO A 217 6.60 12.24 2.56
CA PRO A 217 5.32 12.74 3.03
C PRO A 217 5.45 13.67 4.25
N GLU A 218 6.64 14.13 4.62
CA GLU A 218 6.91 14.86 5.87
C GLU A 218 6.03 16.10 6.02
N LYS A 219 5.83 16.87 4.93
CA LYS A 219 4.99 18.06 4.94
C LYS A 219 3.51 17.77 5.21
N LEU A 220 3.05 16.55 4.90
CA LEU A 220 1.69 16.11 5.20
C LEU A 220 1.45 15.86 6.69
N GLY A 221 2.52 15.68 7.47
CA GLY A 221 2.46 15.56 8.93
C GLY A 221 2.52 16.88 9.69
N LYS A 222 2.71 18.04 9.00
CA LYS A 222 2.91 19.35 9.60
C LYS A 222 2.01 20.40 8.93
N ALA A 223 1.37 21.25 9.74
CA ALA A 223 0.58 22.35 9.19
C ALA A 223 1.46 23.21 8.25
N PRO A 224 0.96 23.63 7.07
CA PRO A 224 -0.42 23.57 6.58
C PRO A 224 -0.80 22.28 5.83
N PHE A 225 -0.10 21.15 6.01
CA PHE A 225 -0.39 19.83 5.44
C PHE A 225 -0.40 19.80 3.90
N MET A 226 0.52 20.53 3.29
CA MET A 226 0.62 20.67 1.83
C MET A 226 1.41 19.50 1.23
N PRO A 227 0.85 18.77 0.26
CA PRO A 227 1.58 17.72 -0.46
C PRO A 227 2.65 18.32 -1.38
N ASP A 228 3.75 17.59 -1.58
CA ASP A 228 4.77 17.94 -2.57
C ASP A 228 4.35 17.56 -3.99
N GLU A 229 3.41 16.61 -4.13
CA GLU A 229 2.87 16.19 -5.42
C GLU A 229 1.35 15.95 -5.28
N TYR A 230 0.58 16.50 -6.23
CA TYR A 230 -0.88 16.33 -6.30
C TYR A 230 -1.31 15.23 -7.28
N PHE A 231 -0.35 14.66 -8.00
CA PHE A 231 -0.58 13.60 -8.99
C PHE A 231 -1.49 14.04 -10.17
N GLY A 232 -2.37 13.17 -10.65
CA GLY A 232 -3.30 13.53 -11.74
C GLY A 232 -2.67 13.55 -13.13
N ARG A 233 -1.51 12.91 -13.30
CA ARG A 233 -0.76 12.84 -14.57
C ARG A 233 -0.17 11.45 -14.78
N GLU A 234 0.37 11.23 -15.97
CA GLU A 234 1.10 10.00 -16.29
C GLU A 234 2.52 10.03 -15.71
N PHE A 235 2.96 8.86 -15.27
CA PHE A 235 4.30 8.57 -14.75
C PHE A 235 4.88 7.37 -15.51
N ASN A 236 6.20 7.33 -15.61
CA ASN A 236 6.90 6.14 -16.07
C ASN A 236 7.00 5.14 -14.91
N PRO A 237 6.38 3.94 -15.00
CA PRO A 237 6.41 2.96 -13.92
C PRO A 237 7.83 2.49 -13.58
N LEU A 238 8.75 2.50 -14.53
CA LEU A 238 10.15 2.11 -14.31
C LEU A 238 10.90 3.06 -13.36
N ASP A 239 10.46 4.30 -13.22
CA ASP A 239 11.10 5.26 -12.28
C ASP A 239 10.97 4.81 -10.81
N ILE A 240 9.99 3.98 -10.52
CA ILE A 240 9.80 3.38 -9.19
C ILE A 240 10.12 1.88 -9.16
N GLY A 241 10.61 1.30 -10.26
CA GLY A 241 10.90 -0.13 -10.37
C GLY A 241 9.67 -1.01 -10.52
N LEU A 242 8.54 -0.46 -11.00
CA LEU A 242 7.36 -1.24 -11.34
C LEU A 242 7.50 -1.81 -12.74
N GLU A 243 7.55 -3.14 -12.82
CA GLU A 243 7.76 -3.90 -14.05
C GLU A 243 6.43 -4.27 -14.73
N ASN A 244 6.51 -4.74 -15.98
CA ASN A 244 5.37 -5.24 -16.77
C ASN A 244 4.24 -4.21 -17.02
N CYS A 245 4.46 -2.93 -16.73
CA CYS A 245 3.54 -1.83 -16.99
C CYS A 245 4.17 -0.83 -17.96
N GLN A 246 3.39 -0.33 -18.95
CA GLN A 246 3.91 0.64 -19.93
C GLN A 246 3.75 2.08 -19.47
N THR A 247 2.59 2.42 -18.91
CA THR A 247 2.31 3.73 -18.33
C THR A 247 1.61 3.57 -16.99
N MET A 248 1.78 4.54 -16.12
CA MET A 248 1.09 4.60 -14.82
C MET A 248 0.41 5.94 -14.65
N ILE A 249 -0.85 5.92 -14.22
CA ILE A 249 -1.59 7.11 -13.82
C ILE A 249 -1.92 6.98 -12.34
N ILE A 250 -1.61 8.02 -11.57
CA ILE A 250 -2.05 8.15 -10.19
C ILE A 250 -3.17 9.19 -10.14
N PHE A 251 -4.30 8.83 -9.55
CA PHE A 251 -5.44 9.74 -9.41
C PHE A 251 -5.04 11.00 -8.62
N PRO A 252 -5.59 12.18 -8.99
CA PRO A 252 -5.21 13.43 -8.38
C PRO A 252 -5.66 13.50 -6.91
N ALA A 253 -4.82 14.02 -6.05
CA ALA A 253 -5.21 14.43 -4.71
C ALA A 253 -5.81 15.84 -4.74
N VAL A 254 -6.82 16.07 -3.90
CA VAL A 254 -7.41 17.40 -3.68
C VAL A 254 -6.62 18.16 -2.60
N SER A 255 -6.15 17.43 -1.59
CA SER A 255 -5.40 18.00 -0.46
C SER A 255 -4.52 16.94 0.20
N GLY A 256 -3.83 17.30 1.26
CA GLY A 256 -3.00 16.38 2.03
C GLY A 256 -3.76 15.16 2.59
N PHE A 257 -5.04 15.29 2.85
CA PHE A 257 -5.89 14.23 3.43
C PHE A 257 -7.12 13.89 2.60
N VAL A 258 -7.25 14.42 1.39
CA VAL A 258 -8.26 14.01 0.42
C VAL A 258 -7.52 13.59 -0.84
N GLY A 259 -7.34 12.31 -0.98
CA GLY A 259 -6.45 11.71 -1.97
C GLY A 259 -7.13 11.24 -3.24
N GLY A 260 -6.36 10.47 -4.01
CA GLY A 260 -6.79 9.87 -5.27
C GLY A 260 -7.86 8.79 -5.11
N ASP A 261 -8.02 8.20 -3.94
CA ASP A 261 -9.12 7.31 -3.56
C ASP A 261 -10.46 8.02 -3.68
N ILE A 262 -10.56 9.22 -3.09
CA ILE A 262 -11.79 10.03 -3.14
C ILE A 262 -12.09 10.51 -4.55
N THR A 263 -11.09 11.02 -5.27
CA THR A 263 -11.32 11.50 -6.64
C THR A 263 -11.66 10.37 -7.59
N ALA A 264 -11.10 9.18 -7.41
CA ALA A 264 -11.47 7.99 -8.18
C ALA A 264 -12.93 7.56 -7.90
N GLY A 265 -13.31 7.49 -6.61
CA GLY A 265 -14.68 7.15 -6.22
C GLY A 265 -15.71 8.18 -6.70
N MET A 266 -15.36 9.47 -6.67
CA MET A 266 -16.23 10.54 -7.16
C MET A 266 -16.48 10.51 -8.67
N MET A 267 -15.67 9.81 -9.48
CA MET A 267 -15.89 9.71 -10.92
C MET A 267 -17.29 9.19 -11.29
N GLU A 268 -17.88 8.37 -10.43
CA GLU A 268 -19.24 7.87 -10.61
C GLU A 268 -20.32 8.92 -10.29
N THR A 269 -19.98 9.94 -9.51
CA THR A 269 -20.91 11.00 -9.07
C THR A 269 -20.76 12.29 -9.86
N VAL A 270 -19.63 12.50 -10.52
CA VAL A 270 -19.38 13.66 -11.38
C VAL A 270 -20.38 13.64 -12.53
N ASN A 271 -20.98 14.81 -12.82
CA ASN A 271 -22.06 15.01 -13.78
C ASN A 271 -23.46 14.56 -13.34
N CYS A 272 -23.66 14.13 -12.09
CA CYS A 272 -25.00 14.05 -11.54
C CYS A 272 -25.58 15.45 -11.38
N ASN A 273 -26.79 15.67 -11.91
CA ASN A 273 -27.50 16.96 -11.78
C ASN A 273 -28.21 17.12 -10.42
N GLU A 274 -27.91 16.25 -9.49
CA GLU A 274 -28.47 16.23 -8.14
C GLU A 274 -27.38 16.48 -7.10
N LEU A 275 -27.78 17.11 -5.98
CA LEU A 275 -26.88 17.29 -4.85
C LEU A 275 -26.48 15.92 -4.29
N THR A 276 -25.21 15.58 -4.42
CA THR A 276 -24.67 14.27 -4.06
C THR A 276 -23.72 14.39 -2.89
N LEU A 277 -23.89 13.52 -1.89
CA LEU A 277 -22.95 13.31 -0.80
C LEU A 277 -22.22 11.97 -1.04
N TYR A 278 -20.91 12.04 -1.31
CA TYR A 278 -20.02 10.89 -1.35
C TYR A 278 -19.37 10.70 0.01
N LEU A 279 -19.39 9.49 0.55
CA LEU A 279 -18.75 9.12 1.81
C LEU A 279 -17.80 7.94 1.57
N ASP A 280 -16.56 8.11 1.96
CA ASP A 280 -15.62 7.03 2.11
C ASP A 280 -15.40 6.75 3.61
N ILE A 281 -15.73 5.55 4.04
CA ILE A 281 -15.67 5.14 5.45
C ILE A 281 -14.65 4.01 5.55
N GLY A 282 -13.39 4.38 5.74
CA GLY A 282 -12.25 3.48 5.83
C GLY A 282 -11.51 3.61 7.16
N THR A 283 -10.18 3.51 7.11
CA THR A 283 -9.28 3.79 8.26
C THR A 283 -9.36 5.26 8.66
N ASN A 284 -9.62 6.15 7.72
CA ASN A 284 -10.03 7.54 7.93
C ASN A 284 -11.46 7.69 7.39
N GLY A 285 -12.06 8.85 7.59
CA GLY A 285 -13.35 9.18 6.99
C GLY A 285 -13.19 10.37 6.07
N GLU A 286 -13.55 10.23 4.81
CA GLU A 286 -13.54 11.30 3.83
C GLU A 286 -14.93 11.54 3.29
N MET A 287 -15.23 12.81 3.01
CA MET A 287 -16.53 13.23 2.50
C MET A 287 -16.37 14.21 1.36
N ALA A 288 -17.25 14.11 0.35
CA ALA A 288 -17.38 15.09 -0.71
C ALA A 288 -18.87 15.40 -0.92
N LEU A 289 -19.25 16.67 -0.83
CA LEU A 289 -20.61 17.14 -1.07
C LEU A 289 -20.60 18.09 -2.25
N GLY A 290 -21.45 17.85 -3.24
CA GLY A 290 -21.50 18.71 -4.41
C GLY A 290 -22.55 18.36 -5.43
N ILE A 291 -22.50 19.06 -6.57
CA ILE A 291 -23.38 18.87 -7.71
C ILE A 291 -22.58 19.11 -9.00
N GLY A 292 -22.77 18.26 -10.00
CA GLY A 292 -22.08 18.39 -11.29
C GLY A 292 -20.56 18.25 -11.13
N ASP A 293 -19.83 19.32 -11.42
CA ASP A 293 -18.37 19.41 -11.36
C ASP A 293 -17.84 20.15 -10.11
N ARG A 294 -18.71 20.51 -9.16
CA ARG A 294 -18.37 21.32 -7.98
C ARG A 294 -18.61 20.57 -6.70
N TYR A 295 -17.52 20.27 -6.00
CA TYR A 295 -17.55 19.56 -4.73
C TYR A 295 -16.73 20.29 -3.66
N VAL A 296 -17.22 20.22 -2.43
CA VAL A 296 -16.47 20.58 -1.22
C VAL A 296 -16.12 19.28 -0.51
N CYS A 297 -14.86 19.10 -0.21
CA CYS A 297 -14.34 17.88 0.40
C CYS A 297 -13.78 18.17 1.80
N CYS A 298 -13.89 17.19 2.70
CA CYS A 298 -13.20 17.20 3.97
C CYS A 298 -12.79 15.77 4.36
N ALA A 299 -11.79 15.69 5.22
CA ALA A 299 -11.36 14.45 5.84
C ALA A 299 -11.49 14.55 7.35
N THR A 300 -11.83 13.45 8.00
CA THR A 300 -11.87 13.32 9.45
C THR A 300 -10.87 12.24 9.87
N ALA A 301 -10.21 12.44 11.00
CA ALA A 301 -9.54 11.34 11.65
C ALA A 301 -10.60 10.36 12.17
N ALA A 302 -10.38 9.05 11.96
CA ALA A 302 -11.21 8.00 12.51
C ALA A 302 -10.91 7.79 14.00
#